data_53e22785d680fd1b7186dfc877b8f78a
#
_entry.id   53e22785d680fd1b7186dfc877b8f78a
#
_cell.length_a   1.000
_cell.length_b   1.000
_cell.length_c   1.000
_cell.angle_alpha   90.00
_cell.angle_beta   90.00
_cell.angle_gamma   90.00
#
_symmetry.space_group_name_H-M   'P 1'
#
loop_
_entity.id
_entity.type
_entity.pdbx_description
1 polymer ?
#
loop_
_entity_poly.entity_id
_entity_poly.type
_entity_poly.pdbx_seq_one_letter_code
_entity_poly.pdbx_strand_id
1 'polypeptide(L)'
;MNRKPASTLFWAKHLGLALAVVIVAGVVIYLQMNMSSAPTPVDAPEERSVAKGLSDFYREFRMKSNEPIRPEGADMVLDLTPSEESLDDRLQSMSSDLKPVDSRWEGEYKYRTFKAGNTLREAISSYAEQEGMQVIWDLDQDFVIKHQFQLDNTVAGSLAKIASAIDSNFEGKVATFMCPKQRSLVVTEKISDY
;
A
#
# COMPACT_ATOMS: atom_id res chain seq x y z
N MET A 1 49.63 -9.60 -54.24
CA MET A 1 48.63 -10.22 -53.30
C MET A 1 48.48 -9.34 -52.12
N ASN A 2 47.46 -8.45 -52.14
CA ASN A 2 47.15 -7.52 -51.00
C ASN A 2 46.23 -8.21 -50.00
N ARG A 3 46.74 -8.58 -48.83
CA ARG A 3 45.92 -9.04 -47.68
C ARG A 3 45.34 -7.81 -46.96
N LYS A 4 44.03 -7.71 -46.99
CA LYS A 4 43.27 -6.65 -46.31
C LYS A 4 43.37 -6.82 -44.80
N PRO A 5 43.71 -5.78 -43.99
CA PRO A 5 43.75 -5.85 -42.54
C PRO A 5 42.34 -5.56 -41.97
N ALA A 6 41.38 -6.48 -42.17
CA ALA A 6 40.02 -6.30 -41.68
C ALA A 6 39.79 -6.80 -40.25
N SER A 7 40.73 -7.56 -39.66
CA SER A 7 40.59 -8.12 -38.31
C SER A 7 41.11 -7.21 -37.18
N THR A 8 42.10 -6.36 -37.49
CA THR A 8 42.71 -5.50 -36.44
C THR A 8 41.79 -4.37 -35.98
N LEU A 9 40.99 -3.81 -36.90
CA LEU A 9 40.04 -2.73 -36.54
C LEU A 9 38.86 -3.25 -35.69
N PHE A 10 38.43 -4.49 -35.95
CA PHE A 10 37.39 -5.14 -35.17
C PHE A 10 37.85 -5.41 -33.72
N TRP A 11 39.04 -5.97 -33.58
CA TRP A 11 39.64 -6.23 -32.27
C TRP A 11 39.95 -4.94 -31.50
N ALA A 12 40.41 -3.88 -32.17
CA ALA A 12 40.69 -2.59 -31.57
C ALA A 12 39.41 -1.94 -30.99
N LYS A 13 38.28 -2.05 -31.69
CA LYS A 13 37.00 -1.54 -31.19
C LYS A 13 36.50 -2.28 -29.92
N HIS A 14 36.64 -3.60 -29.90
CA HIS A 14 36.20 -4.41 -28.75
C HIS A 14 37.13 -4.22 -27.54
N LEU A 15 38.44 -4.13 -27.77
CA LEU A 15 39.40 -3.80 -26.73
C LEU A 15 39.19 -2.39 -26.16
N GLY A 16 38.91 -1.40 -27.04
CA GLY A 16 38.57 -0.04 -26.61
C GLY A 16 37.29 0.01 -25.79
N LEU A 17 36.24 -0.74 -26.16
CA LEU A 17 34.99 -0.81 -25.40
C LEU A 17 35.21 -1.48 -24.03
N ALA A 18 35.95 -2.58 -23.99
CA ALA A 18 36.27 -3.26 -22.74
C ALA A 18 37.07 -2.36 -21.78
N LEU A 19 38.04 -1.62 -22.30
CA LEU A 19 38.83 -0.66 -21.52
C LEU A 19 37.94 0.47 -20.95
N ALA A 20 37.04 0.99 -21.78
CA ALA A 20 36.09 2.03 -21.34
C ALA A 20 35.21 1.54 -20.18
N VAL A 21 34.70 0.31 -20.25
CA VAL A 21 33.91 -0.28 -19.16
C VAL A 21 34.72 -0.42 -17.87
N VAL A 22 35.95 -0.86 -17.95
CA VAL A 22 36.86 -0.99 -16.80
C VAL A 22 37.13 0.39 -16.14
N ILE A 23 37.34 1.43 -16.98
CA ILE A 23 37.54 2.80 -16.48
C ILE A 23 36.30 3.30 -15.75
N VAL A 24 35.10 3.11 -16.32
CA VAL A 24 33.84 3.52 -15.69
C VAL A 24 33.64 2.78 -14.37
N ALA A 25 33.88 1.47 -14.33
CA ALA A 25 33.78 0.68 -13.09
C ALA A 25 34.79 1.18 -12.06
N GLY A 26 36.02 1.48 -12.44
CA GLY A 26 37.03 2.05 -11.53
C GLY A 26 36.65 3.42 -10.97
N VAL A 27 36.06 4.29 -11.81
CA VAL A 27 35.59 5.61 -11.36
C VAL A 27 34.42 5.46 -10.37
N VAL A 28 33.47 4.55 -10.62
CA VAL A 28 32.34 4.30 -9.71
C VAL A 28 32.84 3.79 -8.36
N ILE A 29 33.77 2.83 -8.36
CA ILE A 29 34.38 2.31 -7.13
C ILE A 29 35.15 3.40 -6.37
N TYR A 30 35.93 4.21 -7.08
CA TYR A 30 36.67 5.32 -6.51
C TYR A 30 35.74 6.37 -5.89
N LEU A 31 34.64 6.73 -6.56
CA LEU A 31 33.64 7.65 -6.03
C LEU A 31 32.94 7.06 -4.80
N GLN A 32 32.57 5.78 -4.81
CA GLN A 32 31.96 5.12 -3.66
C GLN A 32 32.90 5.09 -2.45
N MET A 33 34.18 4.80 -2.65
CA MET A 33 35.17 4.81 -1.56
C MET A 33 35.47 6.23 -1.05
N ASN A 34 35.37 7.24 -1.90
CA ASN A 34 35.68 8.63 -1.53
C ASN A 34 34.46 9.40 -1.00
N MET A 35 33.21 8.96 -1.34
CA MET A 35 31.98 9.51 -0.78
C MET A 35 31.68 9.03 0.66
N SER A 36 32.43 8.03 1.15
CA SER A 36 32.35 7.61 2.55
C SER A 36 33.09 8.54 3.52
N SER A 37 33.69 9.63 3.02
CA SER A 37 34.40 10.63 3.82
C SER A 37 33.84 12.03 3.50
N ALA A 38 32.55 12.26 3.79
CA ALA A 38 32.05 13.62 3.90
C ALA A 38 32.56 14.23 5.22
N PRO A 39 33.18 15.42 5.22
CA PRO A 39 33.59 16.08 6.45
C PRO A 39 32.35 16.52 7.23
N THR A 40 32.21 16.05 8.45
CA THR A 40 31.24 16.53 9.43
C THR A 40 31.45 18.01 9.70
N PRO A 41 30.38 18.84 9.68
CA PRO A 41 30.46 20.19 10.26
C PRO A 41 30.72 20.07 11.78
N VAL A 42 31.76 20.72 12.23
CA VAL A 42 32.06 20.88 13.65
C VAL A 42 31.04 21.87 14.20
N ASP A 43 30.15 21.39 15.03
CA ASP A 43 29.44 22.00 16.14
C ASP A 43 28.02 21.38 16.29
N ALA A 44 27.97 20.26 17.00
CA ALA A 44 26.76 19.79 17.69
C ALA A 44 27.16 18.73 18.73
N PRO A 45 26.54 18.72 19.92
CA PRO A 45 27.00 17.92 21.05
C PRO A 45 26.70 16.42 20.85
N GLU A 46 27.69 15.62 21.24
CA GLU A 46 27.68 14.18 21.44
C GLU A 46 27.31 13.27 20.24
N GLU A 47 28.38 12.73 19.68
CA GLU A 47 28.37 11.62 18.72
C GLU A 47 27.52 10.42 19.21
N ARG A 48 26.31 10.32 18.75
CA ARG A 48 25.66 9.02 18.67
C ARG A 48 26.23 8.30 17.46
N SER A 49 27.28 7.50 17.68
CA SER A 49 27.85 6.71 16.59
C SER A 49 26.77 5.87 15.92
N VAL A 50 26.84 5.73 14.57
CA VAL A 50 25.91 4.91 13.79
C VAL A 50 25.83 3.48 14.34
N ALA A 51 26.95 2.99 14.91
CA ALA A 51 27.01 1.72 15.64
C ALA A 51 26.12 1.71 16.89
N LYS A 52 25.98 2.84 17.59
CA LYS A 52 25.11 2.96 18.78
C LYS A 52 23.64 3.04 18.35
N GLY A 53 23.33 3.78 17.27
CA GLY A 53 21.98 3.81 16.71
C GLY A 53 21.52 2.45 16.19
N LEU A 54 22.42 1.69 15.55
CA LEU A 54 22.14 0.33 15.11
C LEU A 54 22.00 -0.64 16.30
N SER A 55 22.85 -0.49 17.33
CA SER A 55 22.77 -1.28 18.58
C SER A 55 21.49 -0.97 19.36
N ASP A 56 21.07 0.30 19.43
CA ASP A 56 19.84 0.72 20.08
C ASP A 56 18.61 0.24 19.29
N PHE A 57 18.66 0.29 17.95
CA PHE A 57 17.65 -0.29 17.08
C PHE A 57 17.50 -1.81 17.26
N TYR A 58 18.63 -2.55 17.29
CA TYR A 58 18.58 -4.00 17.54
C TYR A 58 18.16 -4.34 18.97
N ARG A 59 18.45 -3.49 19.95
CA ARG A 59 18.01 -3.66 21.33
C ARG A 59 16.51 -3.40 21.46
N GLU A 60 16.01 -2.33 20.85
CA GLU A 60 14.57 -2.02 20.80
C GLU A 60 13.78 -3.09 20.04
N PHE A 61 14.32 -3.58 18.93
CA PHE A 61 13.74 -4.70 18.18
C PHE A 61 13.71 -5.99 19.00
N ARG A 62 14.77 -6.26 19.78
CA ARG A 62 14.86 -7.44 20.66
C ARG A 62 13.99 -7.30 21.92
N MET A 63 13.77 -6.09 22.43
CA MET A 63 12.83 -5.85 23.52
C MET A 63 11.37 -6.02 23.07
N LYS A 64 11.04 -5.60 21.83
CA LYS A 64 9.72 -5.89 21.23
C LYS A 64 9.51 -7.37 20.94
N SER A 65 10.58 -8.13 20.69
CA SER A 65 10.46 -9.61 20.50
C SER A 65 10.23 -10.37 21.81
N ASN A 66 10.39 -9.74 22.97
CA ASN A 66 10.11 -10.32 24.29
C ASN A 66 8.72 -9.93 24.84
N GLU A 67 7.93 -9.16 24.12
CA GLU A 67 6.49 -9.12 24.40
C GLU A 67 5.90 -10.51 24.15
N PRO A 68 5.04 -10.99 25.08
CA PRO A 68 4.37 -12.28 24.87
C PRO A 68 3.76 -12.26 23.47
N ILE A 69 4.07 -13.30 22.69
CA ILE A 69 3.60 -13.48 21.32
C ILE A 69 2.10 -13.23 21.31
N ARG A 70 1.70 -12.01 20.92
CA ARG A 70 0.33 -11.77 20.51
C ARG A 70 0.08 -12.73 19.35
N PRO A 71 -1.04 -13.46 19.35
CA PRO A 71 -1.34 -14.36 18.24
C PRO A 71 -1.17 -13.56 16.94
N GLU A 72 -0.48 -14.16 15.95
CA GLU A 72 -0.05 -13.53 14.67
C GLU A 72 -1.18 -12.88 13.85
N GLY A 73 -2.40 -12.81 14.36
CA GLY A 73 -3.55 -12.13 13.79
C GLY A 73 -3.83 -10.73 14.35
N ALA A 74 -3.30 -10.37 15.53
CA ALA A 74 -3.65 -9.11 16.20
C ALA A 74 -3.07 -7.85 15.53
N ASP A 75 -1.95 -7.98 14.80
CA ASP A 75 -1.33 -6.84 14.10
C ASP A 75 -1.99 -6.56 12.72
N MET A 76 -2.96 -7.38 12.30
CA MET A 76 -3.63 -7.27 11.01
C MET A 76 -5.03 -6.68 11.09
N VAL A 77 -5.54 -6.50 12.29
CA VAL A 77 -6.83 -5.87 12.57
C VAL A 77 -6.56 -4.53 13.25
N LEU A 78 -7.09 -3.48 12.66
CA LEU A 78 -7.01 -2.12 13.19
C LEU A 78 -8.35 -1.78 13.83
N ASP A 79 -8.36 -1.56 15.14
CA ASP A 79 -9.55 -1.07 15.83
C ASP A 79 -9.81 0.38 15.40
N LEU A 80 -11.01 0.64 14.92
CA LEU A 80 -11.47 1.97 14.54
C LEU A 80 -12.33 2.54 15.65
N THR A 81 -12.20 3.84 15.88
CA THR A 81 -13.15 4.53 16.76
C THR A 81 -14.50 4.61 16.04
N PRO A 82 -15.56 4.01 16.58
CA PRO A 82 -16.89 4.11 16.00
C PRO A 82 -17.30 5.58 15.86
N SER A 83 -18.03 5.90 14.80
CA SER A 83 -18.62 7.24 14.64
C SER A 83 -19.68 7.45 15.71
N GLU A 84 -19.66 8.60 16.39
CA GLU A 84 -20.72 8.96 17.36
C GLU A 84 -22.05 9.23 16.64
N GLU A 85 -22.01 9.62 15.38
CA GLU A 85 -23.19 9.86 14.54
C GLU A 85 -23.73 8.55 14.00
N SER A 86 -25.05 8.41 13.99
CA SER A 86 -25.69 7.25 13.37
C SER A 86 -25.41 7.23 11.86
N LEU A 87 -25.42 6.02 11.28
CA LEU A 87 -25.23 5.86 9.82
C LEU A 87 -26.27 6.69 9.04
N ASP A 88 -27.51 6.75 9.52
CA ASP A 88 -28.60 7.49 8.89
C ASP A 88 -28.36 9.01 8.91
N ASP A 89 -27.90 9.56 10.04
CA ASP A 89 -27.58 10.98 10.14
C ASP A 89 -26.42 11.35 9.20
N ARG A 90 -25.40 10.49 9.14
CA ARG A 90 -24.28 10.65 8.20
C ARG A 90 -24.74 10.62 6.75
N LEU A 91 -25.59 9.69 6.38
CA LEU A 91 -26.15 9.60 5.03
C LEU A 91 -27.05 10.79 4.69
N GLN A 92 -27.83 11.28 5.65
CA GLN A 92 -28.67 12.47 5.43
C GLN A 92 -27.85 13.75 5.30
N SER A 93 -26.76 13.88 6.06
CA SER A 93 -25.88 15.06 5.99
C SER A 93 -25.03 15.10 4.72
N MET A 94 -24.82 13.92 4.09
CA MET A 94 -24.07 13.82 2.84
C MET A 94 -24.90 14.35 1.66
N SER A 95 -24.58 15.55 1.21
CA SER A 95 -25.10 16.08 -0.05
C SER A 95 -24.07 15.85 -1.16
N SER A 96 -24.50 15.32 -2.29
CA SER A 96 -23.68 15.24 -3.49
C SER A 96 -24.14 16.30 -4.49
N ASP A 97 -23.22 17.13 -4.94
CA ASP A 97 -23.47 18.07 -6.05
C ASP A 97 -23.61 17.35 -7.41
N LEU A 98 -23.24 16.07 -7.43
CA LEU A 98 -23.32 15.22 -8.61
C LEU A 98 -24.72 14.60 -8.70
N LYS A 99 -25.13 14.32 -9.95
CA LYS A 99 -26.38 13.58 -10.17
C LYS A 99 -26.32 12.21 -9.49
N PRO A 100 -27.44 11.74 -8.90
CA PRO A 100 -27.53 10.37 -8.39
C PRO A 100 -27.14 9.36 -9.46
N VAL A 101 -26.55 8.25 -9.03
CA VAL A 101 -26.30 7.10 -9.92
C VAL A 101 -27.57 6.25 -10.07
N ASP A 102 -27.58 5.38 -11.09
CA ASP A 102 -28.64 4.40 -11.23
C ASP A 102 -28.67 3.46 -10.02
N SER A 103 -29.86 3.07 -9.55
CA SER A 103 -30.01 2.17 -8.40
C SER A 103 -29.43 0.76 -8.62
N ARG A 104 -29.15 0.39 -9.86
CA ARG A 104 -28.50 -0.86 -10.26
C ARG A 104 -27.04 -0.69 -10.64
N TRP A 105 -26.43 0.47 -10.28
CA TRP A 105 -25.03 0.70 -10.56
C TRP A 105 -24.16 -0.26 -9.74
N GLU A 106 -23.20 -0.90 -10.37
CA GLU A 106 -22.26 -1.83 -9.73
C GLU A 106 -20.80 -1.40 -9.96
N GLY A 107 -20.57 -0.53 -10.92
CA GLY A 107 -19.23 -0.10 -11.35
C GLY A 107 -18.72 -0.91 -12.55
N GLU A 108 -17.51 -0.57 -12.98
CA GLU A 108 -16.85 -1.23 -14.09
C GLU A 108 -16.29 -2.60 -13.67
N TYR A 109 -16.54 -3.63 -14.50
CA TYR A 109 -15.99 -4.96 -14.30
C TYR A 109 -14.52 -4.98 -14.76
N LYS A 110 -13.59 -5.15 -13.81
CA LYS A 110 -12.15 -5.20 -14.10
C LYS A 110 -11.36 -5.85 -12.98
N TYR A 111 -10.12 -6.20 -13.28
CA TYR A 111 -9.17 -6.69 -12.28
C TYR A 111 -8.74 -5.56 -11.34
N ARG A 112 -8.89 -5.77 -10.04
CA ARG A 112 -8.44 -4.86 -8.99
C ARG A 112 -7.45 -5.56 -8.10
N THR A 113 -6.29 -4.93 -7.92
CA THR A 113 -5.18 -5.48 -7.12
C THR A 113 -5.16 -4.86 -5.74
N PHE A 114 -5.30 -5.68 -4.73
CA PHE A 114 -5.22 -5.32 -3.32
C PHE A 114 -3.80 -5.62 -2.83
N LYS A 115 -3.02 -4.56 -2.58
CA LYS A 115 -1.58 -4.66 -2.28
C LYS A 115 -1.36 -4.95 -0.81
N ALA A 116 -0.35 -5.79 -0.50
CA ALA A 116 0.10 -6.02 0.86
C ALA A 116 0.55 -4.70 1.53
N GLY A 117 0.24 -4.55 2.81
CA GLY A 117 0.54 -3.36 3.61
C GLY A 117 -0.53 -2.27 3.60
N ASN A 118 -1.45 -2.24 2.61
CA ASN A 118 -2.61 -1.36 2.65
C ASN A 118 -3.72 -1.98 3.49
N THR A 119 -4.72 -1.18 3.87
CA THR A 119 -5.94 -1.71 4.49
C THR A 119 -7.02 -2.02 3.44
N LEU A 120 -7.98 -2.88 3.81
CA LEU A 120 -9.10 -3.21 2.93
C LEU A 120 -9.96 -1.97 2.65
N ARG A 121 -10.24 -1.16 3.69
CA ARG A 121 -10.99 0.09 3.59
C ARG A 121 -10.34 1.06 2.62
N GLU A 122 -9.05 1.35 2.81
CA GLU A 122 -8.30 2.29 1.97
C GLU A 122 -8.28 1.83 0.50
N ALA A 123 -7.99 0.55 0.28
CA ALA A 123 -7.89 0.00 -1.07
C ALA A 123 -9.23 0.07 -1.82
N ILE A 124 -10.34 -0.35 -1.19
CA ILE A 124 -11.65 -0.34 -1.84
C ILE A 124 -12.20 1.09 -2.02
N SER A 125 -11.93 1.99 -1.06
CA SER A 125 -12.28 3.41 -1.18
C SER A 125 -11.60 4.06 -2.38
N SER A 126 -10.31 3.82 -2.57
CA SER A 126 -9.57 4.32 -3.73
C SER A 126 -10.17 3.85 -5.07
N TYR A 127 -10.63 2.61 -5.15
CA TYR A 127 -11.30 2.12 -6.37
C TYR A 127 -12.68 2.73 -6.58
N ALA A 128 -13.45 2.94 -5.52
CA ALA A 128 -14.75 3.60 -5.60
C ALA A 128 -14.62 5.07 -6.04
N GLU A 129 -13.66 5.80 -5.49
CA GLU A 129 -13.38 7.19 -5.85
C GLU A 129 -13.02 7.36 -7.32
N GLN A 130 -12.26 6.43 -7.91
CA GLN A 130 -11.94 6.44 -9.33
C GLN A 130 -13.19 6.33 -10.22
N GLU A 131 -14.29 5.79 -9.71
CA GLU A 131 -15.58 5.66 -10.39
C GLU A 131 -16.62 6.69 -9.89
N GLY A 132 -16.14 7.71 -9.13
CA GLY A 132 -16.97 8.81 -8.62
C GLY A 132 -17.95 8.37 -7.53
N MET A 133 -17.61 7.34 -6.79
CA MET A 133 -18.36 6.83 -5.64
C MET A 133 -17.53 6.99 -4.36
N GLN A 134 -18.20 6.99 -3.20
CA GLN A 134 -17.55 6.96 -1.89
C GLN A 134 -17.81 5.61 -1.20
N VAL A 135 -16.93 5.20 -0.31
CA VAL A 135 -17.17 4.06 0.57
C VAL A 135 -17.38 4.56 2.00
N ILE A 136 -18.51 4.21 2.58
CA ILE A 136 -18.79 4.41 4.00
C ILE A 136 -18.49 3.09 4.70
N TRP A 137 -17.38 3.08 5.41
CA TRP A 137 -16.95 1.94 6.22
C TRP A 137 -17.50 2.12 7.64
N ASP A 138 -18.63 1.50 7.91
CA ASP A 138 -19.36 1.59 9.17
C ASP A 138 -19.16 0.32 10.00
N LEU A 139 -17.87 -0.01 10.19
CA LEU A 139 -17.39 -1.10 11.02
C LEU A 139 -16.39 -0.54 12.03
N ASP A 140 -16.28 -1.18 13.17
CA ASP A 140 -15.33 -0.83 14.23
C ASP A 140 -13.91 -1.37 13.99
N GLN A 141 -13.72 -2.14 12.91
CA GLN A 141 -12.43 -2.72 12.54
C GLN A 141 -12.10 -2.50 11.06
N ASP A 142 -10.80 -2.40 10.76
CA ASP A 142 -10.24 -2.46 9.41
C ASP A 142 -9.14 -3.53 9.37
N PHE A 143 -8.81 -4.04 8.20
CA PHE A 143 -7.94 -5.19 8.04
C PHE A 143 -6.76 -4.85 7.14
N VAL A 144 -5.54 -5.10 7.64
CA VAL A 144 -4.33 -4.97 6.84
C VAL A 144 -4.19 -6.16 5.89
N ILE A 145 -3.93 -5.88 4.64
CA ILE A 145 -3.72 -6.88 3.60
C ILE A 145 -2.34 -7.51 3.78
N LYS A 146 -2.29 -8.73 4.25
CA LYS A 146 -1.05 -9.48 4.49
C LYS A 146 -0.35 -9.88 3.20
N HIS A 147 -1.12 -10.41 2.26
CA HIS A 147 -0.63 -10.85 0.97
C HIS A 147 -1.42 -10.19 -0.15
N GLN A 148 -0.73 -9.75 -1.18
CA GLN A 148 -1.38 -9.20 -2.36
C GLN A 148 -2.34 -10.21 -2.97
N PHE A 149 -3.56 -9.75 -3.29
CA PHE A 149 -4.55 -10.54 -4.02
C PHE A 149 -5.23 -9.70 -5.09
N GLN A 150 -5.98 -10.37 -5.96
CA GLN A 150 -6.74 -9.71 -7.02
C GLN A 150 -8.20 -10.15 -6.99
N LEU A 151 -9.08 -9.21 -7.24
CA LEU A 151 -10.50 -9.47 -7.48
C LEU A 151 -10.84 -9.06 -8.92
N ASP A 152 -11.41 -10.00 -9.66
CA ASP A 152 -11.99 -9.75 -10.97
C ASP A 152 -13.50 -9.54 -10.79
N ASN A 153 -13.90 -8.28 -10.62
CA ASN A 153 -15.27 -7.91 -10.30
C ASN A 153 -15.53 -6.41 -10.53
N THR A 154 -16.79 -5.98 -10.36
CA THR A 154 -17.16 -4.58 -10.18
C THR A 154 -16.73 -4.05 -8.82
N VAL A 155 -16.75 -2.73 -8.59
CA VAL A 155 -16.42 -2.15 -7.27
C VAL A 155 -17.41 -2.64 -6.21
N ALA A 156 -18.70 -2.58 -6.50
CA ALA A 156 -19.73 -3.06 -5.59
C ALA A 156 -19.59 -4.55 -5.29
N GLY A 157 -19.34 -5.36 -6.31
CA GLY A 157 -19.09 -6.79 -6.16
C GLY A 157 -17.79 -7.10 -5.40
N SER A 158 -16.76 -6.28 -5.54
CA SER A 158 -15.52 -6.41 -4.77
C SER A 158 -15.77 -6.10 -3.29
N LEU A 159 -16.52 -5.03 -2.99
CA LEU A 159 -16.91 -4.69 -1.61
C LEU A 159 -17.74 -5.81 -0.97
N ALA A 160 -18.70 -6.38 -1.70
CA ALA A 160 -19.49 -7.50 -1.21
C ALA A 160 -18.65 -8.74 -0.90
N LYS A 161 -17.65 -9.05 -1.74
CA LYS A 161 -16.70 -10.15 -1.47
C LYS A 161 -15.84 -9.88 -0.24
N ILE A 162 -15.36 -8.64 -0.07
CA ILE A 162 -14.60 -8.22 1.11
C ILE A 162 -15.48 -8.37 2.35
N ALA A 163 -16.69 -7.82 2.35
CA ALA A 163 -17.64 -7.94 3.45
C ALA A 163 -17.90 -9.40 3.86
N SER A 164 -18.13 -10.27 2.88
CA SER A 164 -18.29 -11.70 3.14
C SER A 164 -17.04 -12.39 3.69
N ALA A 165 -15.85 -11.92 3.32
CA ALA A 165 -14.60 -12.49 3.82
C ALA A 165 -14.28 -12.10 5.26
N ILE A 166 -14.70 -10.92 5.69
CA ILE A 166 -14.46 -10.41 7.05
C ILE A 166 -15.63 -10.69 8.02
N ASP A 167 -16.77 -11.17 7.52
CA ASP A 167 -18.01 -11.40 8.28
C ASP A 167 -17.80 -12.18 9.59
N SER A 168 -16.92 -13.17 9.57
CA SER A 168 -16.61 -14.00 10.75
C SER A 168 -15.86 -13.29 11.87
N ASN A 169 -15.39 -12.06 11.66
CA ASN A 169 -14.70 -11.27 12.67
C ASN A 169 -15.67 -10.40 13.49
N PHE A 170 -16.95 -10.39 13.15
CA PHE A 170 -17.99 -9.58 13.77
C PHE A 170 -19.04 -10.48 14.40
N GLU A 171 -19.73 -9.96 15.45
CA GLU A 171 -20.83 -10.66 16.11
C GLU A 171 -22.09 -10.67 15.24
N GLY A 172 -22.35 -9.56 14.53
CA GLY A 172 -23.44 -9.41 13.59
C GLY A 172 -23.03 -9.78 12.17
N LYS A 173 -23.98 -9.74 11.25
CA LYS A 173 -23.73 -9.99 9.85
C LYS A 173 -23.23 -8.72 9.15
N VAL A 174 -22.09 -8.82 8.47
CA VAL A 174 -21.57 -7.72 7.64
C VAL A 174 -22.29 -7.73 6.29
N ALA A 175 -22.94 -6.62 5.98
CA ALA A 175 -23.68 -6.42 4.75
C ALA A 175 -23.22 -5.18 4.00
N THR A 176 -23.50 -5.15 2.70
CA THR A 176 -23.20 -4.01 1.83
C THR A 176 -24.46 -3.56 1.12
N PHE A 177 -24.62 -2.25 0.99
CA PHE A 177 -25.67 -1.67 0.16
C PHE A 177 -25.20 -0.38 -0.50
N MET A 178 -25.98 0.09 -1.47
CA MET A 178 -25.65 1.31 -2.20
C MET A 178 -26.68 2.40 -1.91
N CYS A 179 -26.19 3.61 -1.72
CA CYS A 179 -26.98 4.84 -1.61
C CYS A 179 -26.82 5.67 -2.88
N PRO A 180 -27.72 5.55 -3.87
CA PRO A 180 -27.58 6.20 -5.17
C PRO A 180 -27.54 7.72 -5.10
N LYS A 181 -28.33 8.32 -4.21
CA LYS A 181 -28.40 9.79 -4.03
C LYS A 181 -27.11 10.36 -3.51
N GLN A 182 -26.49 9.69 -2.53
CA GLN A 182 -25.23 10.06 -1.91
C GLN A 182 -24.01 9.58 -2.72
N ARG A 183 -24.21 8.79 -3.76
CA ARG A 183 -23.14 8.13 -4.52
C ARG A 183 -22.21 7.35 -3.62
N SER A 184 -22.77 6.58 -2.70
CA SER A 184 -22.02 5.87 -1.67
C SER A 184 -22.30 4.38 -1.69
N LEU A 185 -21.23 3.61 -1.45
CA LEU A 185 -21.29 2.19 -1.12
C LEU A 185 -21.08 2.08 0.39
N VAL A 186 -21.97 1.40 1.07
CA VAL A 186 -21.91 1.23 2.53
C VAL A 186 -21.56 -0.20 2.86
N VAL A 187 -20.69 -0.39 3.84
CA VAL A 187 -20.45 -1.67 4.51
C VAL A 187 -20.69 -1.47 6.01
N THR A 188 -21.54 -2.28 6.59
CA THR A 188 -21.95 -2.19 8.02
C THR A 188 -22.24 -3.57 8.59
N GLU A 189 -22.01 -3.74 9.88
CA GLU A 189 -22.42 -4.93 10.64
C GLU A 189 -23.92 -4.92 10.94
N LYS A 190 -24.51 -3.72 11.06
CA LYS A 190 -25.93 -3.57 11.41
C LYS A 190 -26.74 -3.39 10.14
N ILE A 191 -27.59 -4.36 9.84
CA ILE A 191 -28.67 -4.17 8.88
C ILE A 191 -29.75 -3.39 9.62
N SER A 192 -29.82 -2.06 9.39
CA SER A 192 -31.07 -1.36 9.67
C SER A 192 -32.12 -1.95 8.74
N ASP A 193 -33.23 -2.39 9.24
CA ASP A 193 -34.38 -2.86 8.44
C ASP A 193 -34.85 -1.71 7.53
N TYR A 194 -34.40 -1.71 6.27
CA TYR A 194 -34.89 -0.85 5.21
C TYR A 194 -35.77 -1.65 4.26
#